data_dcd7b6a580cfa8f9a4c689a4b6353ec0
#
_entry.id   dcd7b6a580cfa8f9a4c689a4b6353ec0
#
_cell.length_a   1.000
_cell.length_b   1.000
_cell.length_c   1.000
_cell.angle_alpha   90.00
_cell.angle_beta   90.00
_cell.angle_gamma   90.00
#
_symmetry.space_group_name_H-M   'P 1'
#
loop_
_entity.id
_entity.type
_entity.pdbx_description
1 polymer ?
#
loop_
_entity_poly.entity_id
_entity_poly.type
_entity_poly.pdbx_seq_one_letter_code
_entity_poly.pdbx_strand_id
1 'polypeptide(L)'
;MSVSHPPFKEPRIQQFRALIHIARHGSFVNAGDAVGMARSSIWRQIRALEQDTGSKLIEVQGRKVRVTPDGALLAEIVEPMIEDFEKVIPEFSRRKDEARRTLRIAAPPQVLAHELPHALGEMRRRHPDVRIIITSVTSGTAIEQLLHDEADVALVGHMDRLSTEAGKLNAVPMTSFPIVALLPPRHPLNGKKRLTLQDLASQPLLLPPQRSSSRPQIDAVFSKHGLLTGLNVTLEANVFNVVIPYVLLGFGTAILGASRNYIQGELKGMAKRGELGLCDLSHLFGDEKVFFATRPTRVRQPHIDDLRRLLCGR
;
A
#
# COMPACT_ATOMS: atom_id res chain seq x y z
N MET A 1 52.55 -4.91 -24.41
CA MET A 1 52.73 -3.56 -23.84
C MET A 1 51.43 -3.19 -23.11
N SER A 2 51.47 -3.27 -21.80
CA SER A 2 50.30 -2.92 -20.93
C SER A 2 50.28 -1.39 -20.84
N VAL A 3 49.25 -0.75 -21.38
CA VAL A 3 49.02 0.68 -21.22
C VAL A 3 48.48 0.87 -19.80
N SER A 4 49.34 1.26 -18.88
CA SER A 4 49.00 1.73 -17.56
C SER A 4 48.23 3.05 -17.71
N HIS A 5 46.88 2.97 -17.54
CA HIS A 5 46.08 4.18 -17.36
C HIS A 5 46.46 4.77 -16.00
N PRO A 6 46.79 6.07 -15.92
CA PRO A 6 46.97 6.73 -14.63
C PRO A 6 45.63 6.61 -13.84
N PRO A 7 45.67 6.51 -12.49
CA PRO A 7 44.46 6.42 -11.72
C PRO A 7 43.60 7.66 -12.01
N PHE A 8 42.42 7.43 -12.55
CA PHE A 8 41.42 8.47 -12.85
C PHE A 8 41.05 9.13 -11.53
N LYS A 9 41.54 10.33 -11.30
CA LYS A 9 41.07 11.16 -10.19
C LYS A 9 39.74 11.73 -10.58
N GLU A 10 38.68 11.21 -10.03
CA GLU A 10 37.33 11.73 -10.25
C GLU A 10 37.24 13.21 -9.84
N PRO A 11 36.86 14.12 -10.75
CA PRO A 11 36.64 15.52 -10.40
C PRO A 11 35.51 15.62 -9.36
N ARG A 12 35.71 16.51 -8.40
CA ARG A 12 34.72 16.73 -7.33
C ARG A 12 33.67 17.76 -7.78
N ILE A 13 32.42 17.58 -7.37
CA ILE A 13 31.34 18.52 -7.67
C ILE A 13 31.68 19.97 -7.31
N GLN A 14 32.47 20.20 -6.25
CA GLN A 14 32.89 21.53 -5.83
C GLN A 14 33.83 22.20 -6.87
N GLN A 15 34.58 21.42 -7.62
CA GLN A 15 35.46 21.95 -8.70
C GLN A 15 34.60 22.48 -9.84
N PHE A 16 33.58 21.73 -10.24
CA PHE A 16 32.65 22.16 -11.29
C PHE A 16 31.82 23.38 -10.86
N ARG A 17 31.33 23.42 -9.62
CA ARG A 17 30.68 24.61 -9.10
C ARG A 17 31.54 25.82 -9.13
N ALA A 18 32.81 25.71 -8.74
CA ALA A 18 33.76 26.81 -8.80
C ALA A 18 33.91 27.34 -10.24
N LEU A 19 34.02 26.49 -11.24
CA LEU A 19 34.08 26.87 -12.65
C LEU A 19 32.84 27.62 -13.13
N ILE A 20 31.65 27.08 -12.87
CA ILE A 20 30.36 27.70 -13.23
C ILE A 20 30.24 29.08 -12.61
N HIS A 21 30.57 29.25 -11.33
CA HIS A 21 30.46 30.55 -10.68
C HIS A 21 31.53 31.54 -11.18
N ILE A 22 32.73 31.09 -11.53
CA ILE A 22 33.72 31.93 -12.21
C ILE A 22 33.20 32.36 -13.58
N ALA A 23 32.58 31.46 -14.33
CA ALA A 23 32.01 31.77 -15.65
C ALA A 23 30.92 32.84 -15.56
N ARG A 24 30.05 32.72 -14.56
CA ARG A 24 28.92 33.65 -14.33
C ARG A 24 29.37 35.02 -13.78
N HIS A 25 30.36 35.07 -12.91
CA HIS A 25 30.69 36.27 -12.15
C HIS A 25 32.01 36.95 -12.56
N GLY A 26 32.88 36.30 -13.32
CA GLY A 26 34.15 36.85 -13.81
C GLY A 26 35.14 37.30 -12.73
N SER A 27 34.95 36.88 -11.47
CA SER A 27 35.73 37.28 -10.31
C SER A 27 35.77 36.18 -9.26
N PHE A 28 36.94 35.91 -8.68
CA PHE A 28 37.09 34.96 -7.57
C PHE A 28 36.37 35.39 -6.30
N VAL A 29 36.26 36.71 -6.07
CA VAL A 29 35.55 37.24 -4.88
C VAL A 29 34.09 36.99 -5.03
N ASN A 30 33.47 37.45 -6.11
CA ASN A 30 32.03 37.28 -6.36
C ASN A 30 31.61 35.79 -6.47
N ALA A 31 32.48 34.97 -7.10
CA ALA A 31 32.24 33.51 -7.16
C ALA A 31 32.30 32.87 -5.77
N GLY A 32 33.26 33.32 -4.93
CA GLY A 32 33.36 32.84 -3.53
C GLY A 32 32.17 33.23 -2.68
N ASP A 33 31.74 34.47 -2.77
CA ASP A 33 30.55 34.97 -2.05
C ASP A 33 29.28 34.20 -2.46
N ALA A 34 29.11 33.88 -3.74
CA ALA A 34 27.96 33.15 -4.25
C ALA A 34 27.87 31.70 -3.74
N VAL A 35 29.00 31.06 -3.41
CA VAL A 35 29.02 29.66 -2.90
C VAL A 35 29.44 29.55 -1.44
N GLY A 36 29.64 30.66 -0.74
CA GLY A 36 30.09 30.65 0.65
C GLY A 36 31.52 30.13 0.85
N MET A 37 32.43 30.33 -0.16
CA MET A 37 33.80 29.85 -0.14
C MET A 37 34.81 30.99 -0.20
N ALA A 38 35.92 30.83 0.53
CA ALA A 38 37.02 31.77 0.43
C ALA A 38 37.62 31.79 -0.99
N ARG A 39 38.10 32.97 -1.46
CA ARG A 39 38.74 33.14 -2.74
C ARG A 39 39.87 32.13 -3.01
N SER A 40 40.70 31.83 -2.00
CA SER A 40 41.78 30.86 -2.09
C SER A 40 41.25 29.41 -2.30
N SER A 41 40.06 29.11 -1.81
CA SER A 41 39.42 27.81 -2.00
C SER A 41 38.89 27.66 -3.43
N ILE A 42 38.23 28.70 -3.97
CA ILE A 42 37.83 28.72 -5.41
C ILE A 42 39.03 28.53 -6.32
N TRP A 43 40.11 29.26 -6.06
CA TRP A 43 41.35 29.10 -6.81
C TRP A 43 41.89 27.67 -6.79
N ARG A 44 41.97 27.05 -5.62
CA ARG A 44 42.41 25.65 -5.48
C ARG A 44 41.55 24.66 -6.25
N GLN A 45 40.21 24.85 -6.18
CA GLN A 45 39.26 23.98 -6.91
C GLN A 45 39.46 24.07 -8.42
N ILE A 46 39.62 25.29 -8.97
CA ILE A 46 39.89 25.48 -10.41
C ILE A 46 41.24 24.88 -10.81
N ARG A 47 42.31 25.09 -10.02
CA ARG A 47 43.61 24.50 -10.34
C ARG A 47 43.61 22.98 -10.31
N ALA A 48 42.89 22.39 -9.37
CA ALA A 48 42.71 20.93 -9.34
C ALA A 48 41.94 20.45 -10.57
N LEU A 49 40.90 21.16 -10.99
CA LEU A 49 40.11 20.81 -12.18
C LEU A 49 40.94 20.94 -13.46
N GLU A 50 41.77 21.97 -13.58
CA GLU A 50 42.71 22.12 -14.70
C GLU A 50 43.73 20.98 -14.77
N GLN A 51 44.19 20.51 -13.60
CA GLN A 51 45.09 19.34 -13.53
C GLN A 51 44.38 18.05 -13.96
N ASP A 52 43.13 17.86 -13.50
CA ASP A 52 42.35 16.68 -13.80
C ASP A 52 41.91 16.62 -15.27
N THR A 53 41.68 17.79 -15.93
CA THR A 53 41.26 17.89 -17.33
C THR A 53 42.44 18.04 -18.30
N GLY A 54 43.62 18.41 -17.82
CA GLY A 54 44.80 18.73 -18.65
C GLY A 54 44.65 20.00 -19.46
N SER A 55 43.59 20.80 -19.26
CA SER A 55 43.29 22.03 -19.99
C SER A 55 43.33 23.26 -19.08
N LYS A 56 43.75 24.42 -19.61
CA LYS A 56 43.53 25.68 -18.91
C LYS A 56 42.08 26.11 -19.07
N LEU A 57 41.39 26.30 -17.94
CA LEU A 57 39.97 26.65 -17.92
C LEU A 57 39.75 28.14 -17.66
N ILE A 58 40.74 28.83 -17.07
CA ILE A 58 40.67 30.24 -16.79
C ILE A 58 41.98 30.96 -17.08
N GLU A 59 41.87 32.25 -17.43
CA GLU A 59 42.97 33.22 -17.55
C GLU A 59 42.80 34.33 -16.55
N VAL A 60 43.89 34.70 -15.85
CA VAL A 60 43.87 35.76 -14.85
C VAL A 60 44.60 36.98 -15.42
N GLN A 61 43.89 38.09 -15.57
CA GLN A 61 44.45 39.38 -15.99
C GLN A 61 44.26 40.41 -14.87
N GLY A 62 45.30 40.57 -14.04
CA GLY A 62 45.23 41.42 -12.86
C GLY A 62 44.18 40.95 -11.86
N ARG A 63 43.11 41.74 -11.66
CA ARG A 63 41.98 41.41 -10.77
C ARG A 63 40.80 40.72 -11.49
N LYS A 64 40.84 40.69 -12.84
CA LYS A 64 39.76 40.07 -13.65
C LYS A 64 40.12 38.64 -13.98
N VAL A 65 39.12 37.80 -14.04
CA VAL A 65 39.21 36.39 -14.46
C VAL A 65 38.37 36.21 -15.71
N ARG A 66 38.97 35.65 -16.75
CA ARG A 66 38.25 35.25 -17.97
C ARG A 66 38.27 33.71 -18.09
N VAL A 67 37.15 33.17 -18.51
CA VAL A 67 37.05 31.74 -18.83
C VAL A 67 37.62 31.52 -20.22
N THR A 68 38.44 30.50 -20.38
CA THR A 68 38.95 30.09 -21.72
C THR A 68 37.82 29.40 -22.53
N PRO A 69 38.00 29.20 -23.86
CA PRO A 69 37.04 28.41 -24.64
C PRO A 69 36.81 27.01 -24.06
N ASP A 70 37.87 26.30 -23.61
CA ASP A 70 37.73 24.99 -22.95
C ASP A 70 36.99 25.08 -21.65
N GLY A 71 37.20 26.12 -20.85
CA GLY A 71 36.48 26.40 -19.62
C GLY A 71 35.02 26.71 -19.87
N ALA A 72 34.68 27.44 -20.91
CA ALA A 72 33.31 27.75 -21.30
C ALA A 72 32.55 26.47 -21.74
N LEU A 73 33.20 25.65 -22.58
CA LEU A 73 32.67 24.37 -23.03
C LEU A 73 32.40 23.42 -21.84
N LEU A 74 33.38 23.30 -20.93
CA LEU A 74 33.20 22.44 -19.75
C LEU A 74 32.11 22.98 -18.85
N ALA A 75 32.00 24.29 -18.64
CA ALA A 75 30.93 24.89 -17.85
C ALA A 75 29.56 24.59 -18.44
N GLU A 76 29.40 24.76 -19.77
CA GLU A 76 28.15 24.45 -20.48
C GLU A 76 27.72 22.98 -20.29
N ILE A 77 28.67 22.03 -20.39
CA ILE A 77 28.39 20.60 -20.22
C ILE A 77 27.96 20.27 -18.80
N VAL A 78 28.62 20.84 -17.77
CA VAL A 78 28.39 20.43 -16.37
C VAL A 78 27.29 21.23 -15.66
N GLU A 79 26.94 22.40 -16.14
CA GLU A 79 25.95 23.29 -15.53
C GLU A 79 24.61 22.57 -15.34
N PRO A 80 24.00 21.93 -16.35
CA PRO A 80 22.72 21.21 -16.18
C PRO A 80 22.86 20.02 -15.20
N MET A 81 24.02 19.36 -15.19
CA MET A 81 24.27 18.24 -14.27
C MET A 81 24.33 18.70 -12.80
N ILE A 82 24.95 19.85 -12.55
CA ILE A 82 25.02 20.44 -11.21
C ILE A 82 23.63 20.93 -10.76
N GLU A 83 22.86 21.54 -11.65
CA GLU A 83 21.48 21.95 -11.36
C GLU A 83 20.59 20.76 -11.00
N ASP A 84 20.72 19.64 -11.71
CA ASP A 84 19.98 18.42 -11.39
C ASP A 84 20.43 17.79 -10.07
N PHE A 85 21.74 17.82 -9.79
CA PHE A 85 22.26 17.35 -8.51
C PHE A 85 21.75 18.20 -7.34
N GLU A 86 21.61 19.50 -7.48
CA GLU A 86 21.09 20.39 -6.46
C GLU A 86 19.61 20.14 -6.15
N LYS A 87 18.85 19.62 -7.12
CA LYS A 87 17.44 19.22 -6.94
C LYS A 87 17.27 17.89 -6.18
N VAL A 88 18.34 17.08 -6.03
CA VAL A 88 18.24 15.74 -5.41
C VAL A 88 17.70 15.80 -3.98
N ILE A 89 18.22 16.68 -3.12
CA ILE A 89 17.80 16.78 -1.72
C ILE A 89 16.37 17.35 -1.58
N PRO A 90 16.01 18.46 -2.27
CA PRO A 90 14.62 18.93 -2.31
C PRO A 90 13.65 17.87 -2.82
N GLU A 91 13.97 17.16 -3.90
CA GLU A 91 13.13 16.11 -4.46
C GLU A 91 12.99 14.90 -3.50
N PHE A 92 14.08 14.49 -2.87
CA PHE A 92 14.04 13.47 -1.81
C PHE A 92 13.11 13.88 -0.67
N SER A 93 13.22 15.13 -0.20
CA SER A 93 12.37 15.65 0.87
C SER A 93 10.90 15.69 0.44
N ARG A 94 10.61 16.16 -0.77
CA ARG A 94 9.27 16.19 -1.35
C ARG A 94 8.65 14.77 -1.44
N ARG A 95 9.37 13.81 -2.03
CA ARG A 95 8.91 12.41 -2.13
C ARG A 95 8.71 11.76 -0.78
N LYS A 96 9.59 12.05 0.18
CA LYS A 96 9.47 11.56 1.56
C LYS A 96 8.21 12.11 2.24
N ASP A 97 7.88 13.38 2.03
CA ASP A 97 6.69 14.01 2.60
C ASP A 97 5.41 13.53 1.92
N GLU A 98 5.42 13.33 0.59
CA GLU A 98 4.30 12.71 -0.14
C GLU A 98 4.04 11.27 0.32
N ALA A 99 5.10 10.48 0.49
CA ALA A 99 4.97 9.12 1.04
C ALA A 99 4.38 9.12 2.46
N ARG A 100 4.77 10.07 3.29
CA ARG A 100 4.22 10.23 4.66
C ARG A 100 2.77 10.71 4.69
N ARG A 101 2.29 11.37 3.63
CA ARG A 101 0.91 11.86 3.48
C ARG A 101 0.03 10.90 2.69
N THR A 102 0.51 9.72 2.35
CA THR A 102 -0.27 8.70 1.64
C THR A 102 -0.57 7.55 2.58
N LEU A 103 -1.83 7.14 2.63
CA LEU A 103 -2.32 5.97 3.37
C LEU A 103 -2.81 4.93 2.36
N ARG A 104 -2.10 3.82 2.23
CA ARG A 104 -2.43 2.71 1.33
C ARG A 104 -3.08 1.59 2.14
N ILE A 105 -4.32 1.27 1.82
CA ILE A 105 -5.13 0.26 2.51
C ILE A 105 -5.44 -0.87 1.53
N ALA A 106 -5.09 -2.10 1.89
CA ALA A 106 -5.41 -3.30 1.13
C ALA A 106 -6.39 -4.19 1.94
N ALA A 107 -7.51 -4.59 1.33
CA ALA A 107 -8.49 -5.42 2.01
C ALA A 107 -9.46 -6.11 1.03
N PRO A 108 -10.18 -7.16 1.48
CA PRO A 108 -11.29 -7.75 0.73
C PRO A 108 -12.42 -6.73 0.46
N PRO A 109 -13.13 -6.87 -0.67
CA PRO A 109 -14.17 -5.93 -1.10
C PRO A 109 -15.21 -5.62 -0.03
N GLN A 110 -15.69 -6.62 0.69
CA GLN A 110 -16.73 -6.44 1.71
C GLN A 110 -16.24 -5.63 2.92
N VAL A 111 -14.97 -5.78 3.32
CA VAL A 111 -14.39 -4.96 4.40
C VAL A 111 -14.30 -3.51 3.94
N LEU A 112 -13.84 -3.29 2.70
CA LEU A 112 -13.75 -1.95 2.11
C LEU A 112 -15.11 -1.27 1.99
N ALA A 113 -16.14 -2.01 1.58
CA ALA A 113 -17.47 -1.46 1.33
C ALA A 113 -18.26 -1.17 2.63
N HIS A 114 -18.10 -1.98 3.67
CA HIS A 114 -19.03 -1.94 4.81
C HIS A 114 -18.40 -1.52 6.13
N GLU A 115 -17.06 -1.63 6.30
CA GLU A 115 -16.38 -1.27 7.54
C GLU A 115 -15.59 0.05 7.43
N LEU A 116 -15.02 0.35 6.26
CA LEU A 116 -14.15 1.50 6.08
C LEU A 116 -14.87 2.86 5.89
N PRO A 117 -16.03 2.99 5.25
CA PRO A 117 -16.54 4.30 4.81
C PRO A 117 -16.69 5.30 5.96
N HIS A 118 -17.25 4.87 7.10
CA HIS A 118 -17.42 5.74 8.26
C HIS A 118 -16.05 6.18 8.84
N ALA A 119 -15.13 5.24 9.02
CA ALA A 119 -13.79 5.52 9.54
C ALA A 119 -13.00 6.46 8.62
N LEU A 120 -13.08 6.25 7.30
CA LEU A 120 -12.42 7.12 6.33
C LEU A 120 -13.07 8.52 6.25
N GLY A 121 -14.37 8.63 6.48
CA GLY A 121 -15.05 9.92 6.63
C GLY A 121 -14.50 10.73 7.80
N GLU A 122 -14.30 10.09 8.96
CA GLU A 122 -13.64 10.71 10.12
C GLU A 122 -12.17 11.05 9.83
N MET A 123 -11.43 10.12 9.21
CA MET A 123 -10.05 10.33 8.80
C MET A 123 -9.89 11.56 7.91
N ARG A 124 -10.76 11.73 6.92
CA ARG A 124 -10.75 12.87 6.00
C ARG A 124 -10.90 14.21 6.73
N ARG A 125 -11.70 14.25 7.80
CA ARG A 125 -11.87 15.46 8.61
C ARG A 125 -10.63 15.78 9.46
N ARG A 126 -9.98 14.74 10.03
CA ARG A 126 -8.82 14.92 10.93
C ARG A 126 -7.50 15.11 10.18
N HIS A 127 -7.38 14.52 9.00
CA HIS A 127 -6.18 14.49 8.19
C HIS A 127 -6.52 14.85 6.73
N PRO A 128 -6.92 16.12 6.45
CA PRO A 128 -7.38 16.54 5.11
C PRO A 128 -6.29 16.42 4.04
N ASP A 129 -5.02 16.49 4.44
CA ASP A 129 -3.86 16.42 3.55
C ASP A 129 -3.41 14.99 3.23
N VAL A 130 -4.00 13.97 3.87
CA VAL A 130 -3.66 12.58 3.63
C VAL A 130 -4.38 12.07 2.39
N ARG A 131 -3.62 11.64 1.39
CA ARG A 131 -4.12 10.92 0.23
C ARG A 131 -4.40 9.48 0.61
N ILE A 132 -5.61 9.00 0.36
CA ILE A 132 -6.01 7.61 0.66
C ILE A 132 -6.06 6.83 -0.65
N ILE A 133 -5.38 5.67 -0.66
CA ILE A 133 -5.40 4.70 -1.75
C ILE A 133 -5.98 3.41 -1.20
N ILE A 134 -7.02 2.89 -1.85
CA ILE A 134 -7.70 1.65 -1.45
C ILE A 134 -7.48 0.62 -2.54
N THR A 135 -6.98 -0.56 -2.17
CA THR A 135 -6.78 -1.69 -3.08
C THR A 135 -7.66 -2.85 -2.65
N SER A 136 -8.55 -3.26 -3.55
CA SER A 136 -9.46 -4.39 -3.34
C SER A 136 -8.77 -5.69 -3.76
N VAL A 137 -8.43 -6.53 -2.79
CA VAL A 137 -7.67 -7.77 -2.98
C VAL A 137 -8.11 -8.85 -1.99
N THR A 138 -7.63 -10.09 -2.14
CA THR A 138 -7.84 -11.14 -1.14
C THR A 138 -7.03 -10.85 0.13
N SER A 139 -7.42 -11.45 1.27
CA SER A 139 -6.65 -11.33 2.53
C SER A 139 -5.19 -11.76 2.37
N GLY A 140 -4.93 -12.82 1.60
CA GLY A 140 -3.55 -13.28 1.34
C GLY A 140 -2.72 -12.25 0.58
N THR A 141 -3.28 -11.69 -0.50
CA THR A 141 -2.62 -10.64 -1.30
C THR A 141 -2.44 -9.35 -0.49
N ALA A 142 -3.40 -8.99 0.37
CA ALA A 142 -3.26 -7.83 1.25
C ALA A 142 -2.09 -7.98 2.23
N ILE A 143 -1.88 -9.19 2.77
CA ILE A 143 -0.71 -9.50 3.62
C ILE A 143 0.59 -9.39 2.80
N GLU A 144 0.61 -9.93 1.58
CA GLU A 144 1.77 -9.82 0.68
C GLU A 144 2.12 -8.36 0.37
N GLN A 145 1.14 -7.56 0.00
CA GLN A 145 1.34 -6.12 -0.23
C GLN A 145 1.86 -5.39 1.01
N LEU A 146 1.37 -5.76 2.20
CA LEU A 146 1.86 -5.20 3.46
C LEU A 146 3.33 -5.56 3.71
N LEU A 147 3.74 -6.82 3.45
CA LEU A 147 5.11 -7.28 3.61
C LEU A 147 6.10 -6.64 2.62
N HIS A 148 5.63 -6.32 1.40
CA HIS A 148 6.44 -5.71 0.33
C HIS A 148 6.38 -4.18 0.27
N ASP A 149 5.90 -3.49 1.30
CA ASP A 149 5.79 -2.01 1.32
C ASP A 149 4.80 -1.42 0.30
N GLU A 150 3.92 -2.24 -0.29
CA GLU A 150 2.90 -1.80 -1.25
C GLU A 150 1.63 -1.30 -0.55
N ALA A 151 1.37 -1.76 0.68
CA ALA A 151 0.32 -1.28 1.56
C ALA A 151 0.89 -0.87 2.93
N ASP A 152 0.25 0.10 3.58
CA ASP A 152 0.57 0.55 4.94
C ASP A 152 -0.30 -0.16 5.98
N VAL A 153 -1.53 -0.49 5.58
CA VAL A 153 -2.54 -1.19 6.39
C VAL A 153 -3.16 -2.30 5.57
N ALA A 154 -3.29 -3.49 6.16
CA ALA A 154 -4.09 -4.58 5.62
C ALA A 154 -5.24 -4.91 6.58
N LEU A 155 -6.47 -4.97 6.05
CA LEU A 155 -7.64 -5.42 6.81
C LEU A 155 -8.01 -6.81 6.30
N VAL A 156 -7.80 -7.84 7.12
CA VAL A 156 -7.78 -9.23 6.64
C VAL A 156 -8.56 -10.15 7.56
N GLY A 157 -9.19 -11.17 6.98
CA GLY A 157 -9.75 -12.28 7.73
C GLY A 157 -8.64 -13.09 8.41
N HIS A 158 -9.00 -13.89 9.42
CA HIS A 158 -8.04 -14.77 10.10
C HIS A 158 -7.41 -15.74 9.09
N MET A 159 -6.07 -15.76 9.07
CA MET A 159 -5.29 -16.67 8.24
C MET A 159 -4.10 -17.18 9.05
N ASP A 160 -3.72 -18.43 8.81
CA ASP A 160 -2.52 -19.03 9.44
C ASP A 160 -1.26 -18.18 9.17
N ARG A 161 -1.19 -17.50 8.03
CA ARG A 161 -0.11 -16.57 7.69
C ARG A 161 0.08 -15.42 8.68
N LEU A 162 -0.97 -14.94 9.35
CA LEU A 162 -0.81 -13.93 10.41
C LEU A 162 -0.02 -14.50 11.60
N SER A 163 -0.16 -15.79 11.86
CA SER A 163 0.56 -16.49 12.92
C SER A 163 2.01 -16.83 12.49
N THR A 164 2.20 -17.24 11.24
CA THR A 164 3.54 -17.59 10.69
C THR A 164 4.43 -16.35 10.47
N GLU A 165 3.86 -15.20 10.20
CA GLU A 165 4.55 -13.91 10.08
C GLU A 165 4.59 -13.13 11.42
N ALA A 166 4.35 -13.82 12.54
CA ALA A 166 4.48 -13.24 13.87
C ALA A 166 5.88 -12.63 14.07
N GLY A 167 5.91 -11.34 14.43
CA GLY A 167 7.14 -10.54 14.52
C GLY A 167 7.44 -9.67 13.29
N LYS A 168 6.91 -10.01 12.10
CA LYS A 168 6.97 -9.13 10.92
C LYS A 168 5.71 -8.27 10.77
N LEU A 169 4.61 -8.66 11.41
CA LEU A 169 3.33 -7.97 11.38
C LEU A 169 2.79 -7.74 12.79
N ASN A 170 2.19 -6.57 12.99
CA ASN A 170 1.36 -6.25 14.14
C ASN A 170 -0.10 -6.40 13.72
N ALA A 171 -0.78 -7.43 14.16
CA ALA A 171 -2.20 -7.67 13.88
C ALA A 171 -3.02 -7.51 15.16
N VAL A 172 -4.05 -6.68 15.12
CA VAL A 172 -5.01 -6.50 16.22
C VAL A 172 -6.41 -6.85 15.76
N PRO A 173 -7.24 -7.49 16.60
CA PRO A 173 -8.63 -7.74 16.26
C PRO A 173 -9.37 -6.43 15.97
N MET A 174 -10.12 -6.42 14.87
CA MET A 174 -10.92 -5.28 14.43
C MET A 174 -12.41 -5.54 14.62
N THR A 175 -12.92 -6.59 13.99
CA THR A 175 -14.33 -6.98 14.03
C THR A 175 -14.49 -8.48 13.78
N SER A 176 -15.73 -8.96 13.77
CA SER A 176 -16.06 -10.32 13.33
C SER A 176 -17.29 -10.32 12.42
N PHE A 177 -17.27 -11.18 11.42
CA PHE A 177 -18.35 -11.37 10.47
C PHE A 177 -19.05 -12.69 10.75
N PRO A 178 -20.33 -12.70 11.12
CA PRO A 178 -21.10 -13.93 11.21
C PRO A 178 -21.11 -14.64 9.84
N ILE A 179 -21.02 -15.96 9.86
CA ILE A 179 -21.25 -16.76 8.67
C ILE A 179 -22.78 -16.85 8.50
N VAL A 180 -23.26 -16.52 7.30
CA VAL A 180 -24.68 -16.53 6.96
C VAL A 180 -24.98 -17.45 5.79
N ALA A 181 -26.23 -17.95 5.71
CA ALA A 181 -26.79 -18.54 4.51
C ALA A 181 -27.68 -17.51 3.80
N LEU A 182 -27.49 -17.40 2.48
CA LEU A 182 -28.44 -16.76 1.57
C LEU A 182 -29.16 -17.84 0.78
N LEU A 183 -30.49 -17.87 0.90
CA LEU A 183 -31.31 -18.87 0.23
C LEU A 183 -32.10 -18.22 -0.93
N PRO A 184 -32.35 -18.96 -2.02
CA PRO A 184 -33.22 -18.48 -3.08
C PRO A 184 -34.59 -18.06 -2.58
N PRO A 185 -35.32 -17.19 -3.29
CA PRO A 185 -36.71 -16.87 -2.95
C PRO A 185 -37.58 -18.15 -2.93
N ARG A 186 -38.48 -18.24 -1.98
CA ARG A 186 -39.37 -19.40 -1.80
C ARG A 186 -38.67 -20.75 -1.57
N HIS A 187 -37.39 -20.75 -1.17
CA HIS A 187 -36.65 -21.97 -0.87
C HIS A 187 -37.33 -22.76 0.27
N PRO A 188 -37.38 -24.10 0.25
CA PRO A 188 -38.04 -24.91 1.31
C PRO A 188 -37.50 -24.67 2.71
N LEU A 189 -36.26 -24.25 2.84
CA LEU A 189 -35.64 -23.92 4.12
C LEU A 189 -35.92 -22.48 4.58
N ASN A 190 -36.59 -21.65 3.79
CA ASN A 190 -37.01 -20.32 4.20
C ASN A 190 -38.02 -20.41 5.38
N GLY A 191 -37.79 -19.62 6.40
CA GLY A 191 -38.61 -19.67 7.62
C GLY A 191 -38.14 -20.69 8.68
N LYS A 192 -37.20 -21.58 8.35
CA LYS A 192 -36.56 -22.45 9.33
C LYS A 192 -35.65 -21.59 10.23
N LYS A 193 -35.95 -21.56 11.53
CA LYS A 193 -35.23 -20.71 12.50
C LYS A 193 -33.74 -21.07 12.64
N ARG A 194 -33.39 -22.33 12.39
CA ARG A 194 -32.04 -22.84 12.55
C ARG A 194 -31.77 -23.93 11.53
N LEU A 195 -30.78 -23.72 10.67
CA LEU A 195 -30.32 -24.71 9.69
C LEU A 195 -29.35 -25.67 10.34
N THR A 196 -29.36 -26.93 9.89
CA THR A 196 -28.37 -27.95 10.25
C THR A 196 -27.33 -28.13 9.15
N LEU A 197 -26.21 -28.81 9.44
CA LEU A 197 -25.23 -29.15 8.41
C LEU A 197 -25.83 -30.06 7.31
N GLN A 198 -26.73 -30.99 7.66
CA GLN A 198 -27.45 -31.82 6.70
C GLN A 198 -28.37 -31.01 5.80
N ASP A 199 -29.06 -30.02 6.35
CA ASP A 199 -29.91 -29.13 5.54
C ASP A 199 -29.05 -28.43 4.45
N LEU A 200 -27.82 -27.98 4.80
CA LEU A 200 -26.92 -27.31 3.90
C LEU A 200 -26.29 -28.29 2.91
N ALA A 201 -25.78 -29.44 3.39
CA ALA A 201 -25.11 -30.43 2.56
C ALA A 201 -26.01 -31.08 1.50
N SER A 202 -27.34 -31.10 1.73
CA SER A 202 -28.32 -31.64 0.78
C SER A 202 -28.70 -30.67 -0.35
N GLN A 203 -28.17 -29.44 -0.34
CA GLN A 203 -28.49 -28.42 -1.33
C GLN A 203 -27.30 -28.13 -2.26
N PRO A 204 -27.55 -27.62 -3.46
CA PRO A 204 -26.51 -26.96 -4.24
C PRO A 204 -25.98 -25.76 -3.46
N LEU A 205 -24.64 -25.62 -3.39
CA LEU A 205 -24.00 -24.60 -2.57
C LEU A 205 -23.19 -23.62 -3.43
N LEU A 206 -23.25 -22.35 -3.03
CA LEU A 206 -22.31 -21.32 -3.44
C LEU A 206 -21.38 -21.07 -2.28
N LEU A 207 -20.08 -21.30 -2.45
CA LEU A 207 -19.09 -21.18 -1.39
C LEU A 207 -18.03 -20.12 -1.75
N PRO A 208 -17.34 -19.53 -0.75
CA PRO A 208 -16.19 -18.72 -1.02
C PRO A 208 -15.07 -19.54 -1.72
N PRO A 209 -14.26 -18.92 -2.61
CA PRO A 209 -13.11 -19.59 -3.22
C PRO A 209 -12.14 -20.16 -2.19
N GLN A 210 -11.39 -21.21 -2.53
CA GLN A 210 -10.47 -21.91 -1.63
C GLN A 210 -9.44 -20.99 -0.95
N ARG A 211 -9.04 -19.89 -1.61
CA ARG A 211 -8.07 -18.92 -1.07
C ARG A 211 -8.69 -17.81 -0.21
N SER A 212 -10.00 -17.85 0.04
CA SER A 212 -10.65 -16.88 0.93
C SER A 212 -10.43 -17.26 2.40
N SER A 213 -10.50 -16.27 3.28
CA SER A 213 -10.29 -16.45 4.73
C SER A 213 -11.38 -17.29 5.41
N SER A 214 -12.61 -17.24 4.94
CA SER A 214 -13.74 -17.99 5.53
C SER A 214 -13.85 -19.43 5.02
N ARG A 215 -13.31 -19.76 3.83
CA ARG A 215 -13.47 -21.08 3.24
C ARG A 215 -12.86 -22.22 4.08
N PRO A 216 -11.63 -22.11 4.62
CA PRO A 216 -11.06 -23.15 5.49
C PRO A 216 -11.90 -23.42 6.73
N GLN A 217 -12.49 -22.38 7.32
CA GLN A 217 -13.38 -22.52 8.48
C GLN A 217 -14.66 -23.29 8.13
N ILE A 218 -15.26 -23.00 6.99
CA ILE A 218 -16.46 -23.70 6.49
C ILE A 218 -16.11 -25.17 6.18
N ASP A 219 -15.04 -25.40 5.43
CA ASP A 219 -14.61 -26.75 5.03
C ASP A 219 -14.24 -27.61 6.24
N ALA A 220 -13.58 -27.04 7.26
CA ALA A 220 -13.23 -27.76 8.48
C ALA A 220 -14.46 -28.29 9.24
N VAL A 221 -15.53 -27.50 9.29
CA VAL A 221 -16.78 -27.94 9.94
C VAL A 221 -17.44 -29.08 9.15
N PHE A 222 -17.57 -28.96 7.83
CA PHE A 222 -18.11 -30.05 7.00
C PHE A 222 -17.23 -31.30 7.06
N SER A 223 -15.91 -31.16 7.02
CA SER A 223 -14.96 -32.26 7.13
C SER A 223 -15.09 -33.01 8.45
N LYS A 224 -15.17 -32.28 9.57
CA LYS A 224 -15.35 -32.89 10.92
C LYS A 224 -16.59 -33.79 11.00
N HIS A 225 -17.61 -33.51 10.20
CA HIS A 225 -18.86 -34.28 10.19
C HIS A 225 -18.95 -35.24 8.99
N GLY A 226 -17.85 -35.47 8.24
CA GLY A 226 -17.81 -36.39 7.10
C GLY A 226 -18.64 -35.96 5.91
N LEU A 227 -18.98 -34.68 5.79
CA LEU A 227 -19.88 -34.15 4.74
C LEU A 227 -19.15 -33.46 3.60
N LEU A 228 -17.85 -33.11 3.76
CA LEU A 228 -17.13 -32.27 2.81
C LEU A 228 -17.07 -32.86 1.38
N THR A 229 -16.78 -34.15 1.27
CA THR A 229 -16.62 -34.84 -0.03
C THR A 229 -17.94 -35.00 -0.80
N GLY A 230 -19.07 -34.88 -0.12
CA GLY A 230 -20.42 -35.01 -0.72
C GLY A 230 -21.07 -33.67 -1.07
N LEU A 231 -20.40 -32.53 -0.84
CA LEU A 231 -20.98 -31.22 -1.13
C LEU A 231 -21.12 -30.99 -2.65
N ASN A 232 -22.30 -30.55 -3.05
CA ASN A 232 -22.55 -30.09 -4.42
C ASN A 232 -22.24 -28.58 -4.53
N VAL A 233 -20.98 -28.24 -4.77
CA VAL A 233 -20.57 -26.83 -4.95
C VAL A 233 -20.76 -26.42 -6.41
N THR A 234 -21.75 -25.59 -6.67
CA THR A 234 -22.13 -25.13 -8.02
C THR A 234 -21.45 -23.87 -8.45
N LEU A 235 -20.98 -23.05 -7.51
CA LEU A 235 -20.30 -21.78 -7.79
C LEU A 235 -19.36 -21.40 -6.66
N GLU A 236 -18.21 -20.83 -6.99
CA GLU A 236 -17.28 -20.24 -6.02
C GLU A 236 -17.19 -18.72 -6.19
N ALA A 237 -17.69 -17.97 -5.22
CA ALA A 237 -17.60 -16.52 -5.15
C ALA A 237 -17.76 -16.04 -3.69
N ASN A 238 -17.19 -14.87 -3.38
CA ASN A 238 -17.27 -14.26 -2.03
C ASN A 238 -17.64 -12.78 -2.05
N VAL A 239 -18.04 -12.24 -3.19
CA VAL A 239 -18.49 -10.85 -3.35
C VAL A 239 -20.00 -10.82 -3.46
N PHE A 240 -20.69 -10.15 -2.56
CA PHE A 240 -22.16 -10.16 -2.50
C PHE A 240 -22.81 -9.74 -3.82
N ASN A 241 -22.28 -8.70 -4.49
CA ASN A 241 -22.80 -8.25 -5.79
C ASN A 241 -22.69 -9.32 -6.90
N VAL A 242 -21.82 -10.33 -6.70
CA VAL A 242 -21.73 -11.50 -7.58
C VAL A 242 -22.62 -12.62 -7.07
N VAL A 243 -22.57 -12.94 -5.77
CA VAL A 243 -23.26 -14.09 -5.17
C VAL A 243 -24.78 -13.93 -5.22
N ILE A 244 -25.32 -12.75 -4.83
CA ILE A 244 -26.76 -12.52 -4.72
C ILE A 244 -27.51 -12.81 -6.05
N PRO A 245 -27.11 -12.29 -7.21
CA PRO A 245 -27.76 -12.59 -8.48
C PRO A 245 -27.88 -14.10 -8.77
N TYR A 246 -26.83 -14.88 -8.48
CA TYR A 246 -26.87 -16.34 -8.70
C TYR A 246 -27.75 -17.08 -7.68
N VAL A 247 -27.80 -16.62 -6.43
CA VAL A 247 -28.77 -17.11 -5.44
C VAL A 247 -30.20 -16.85 -5.94
N LEU A 248 -30.49 -15.65 -6.42
CA LEU A 248 -31.82 -15.28 -6.93
C LEU A 248 -32.22 -16.10 -8.18
N LEU A 249 -31.25 -16.48 -9.00
CA LEU A 249 -31.44 -17.37 -10.15
C LEU A 249 -31.58 -18.85 -9.75
N GLY A 250 -31.46 -19.21 -8.46
CA GLY A 250 -31.64 -20.57 -7.99
C GLY A 250 -30.41 -21.49 -8.16
N PHE A 251 -29.21 -20.95 -8.33
CA PHE A 251 -27.98 -21.75 -8.41
C PHE A 251 -27.70 -22.53 -7.12
N GLY A 252 -28.28 -22.12 -6.00
CA GLY A 252 -28.16 -22.81 -4.73
C GLY A 252 -28.15 -21.85 -3.53
N THR A 253 -27.81 -22.39 -2.37
CA THR A 253 -27.67 -21.68 -1.11
C THR A 253 -26.24 -21.17 -0.95
N ALA A 254 -26.05 -19.87 -0.77
CA ALA A 254 -24.73 -19.31 -0.51
C ALA A 254 -24.38 -19.35 0.99
N ILE A 255 -23.13 -19.71 1.31
CA ILE A 255 -22.59 -19.71 2.68
C ILE A 255 -21.34 -18.84 2.67
N LEU A 256 -21.37 -17.71 3.38
CA LEU A 256 -20.23 -16.77 3.41
C LEU A 256 -20.25 -15.87 4.64
N GLY A 257 -19.11 -15.30 5.00
CA GLY A 257 -19.01 -14.28 6.05
C GLY A 257 -19.64 -12.96 5.58
N ALA A 258 -20.40 -12.29 6.44
CA ALA A 258 -21.07 -11.03 6.13
C ALA A 258 -20.83 -9.99 7.22
N SER A 259 -20.50 -8.76 6.83
CA SER A 259 -20.43 -7.62 7.74
C SER A 259 -21.78 -7.42 8.46
N ARG A 260 -21.74 -7.15 9.75
CA ARG A 260 -22.95 -6.86 10.53
C ARG A 260 -23.69 -5.64 10.00
N ASN A 261 -22.94 -4.64 9.48
CA ASN A 261 -23.52 -3.44 8.87
C ASN A 261 -24.32 -3.81 7.60
N TYR A 262 -23.74 -4.68 6.75
CA TYR A 262 -24.41 -5.14 5.54
C TYR A 262 -25.65 -6.01 5.84
N ILE A 263 -25.55 -6.88 6.82
CA ILE A 263 -26.69 -7.69 7.27
C ILE A 263 -27.84 -6.79 7.72
N GLN A 264 -27.57 -5.79 8.56
CA GLN A 264 -28.62 -4.92 9.11
C GLN A 264 -29.19 -3.94 8.07
N GLY A 265 -28.35 -3.40 7.20
CA GLY A 265 -28.75 -2.44 6.17
C GLY A 265 -29.49 -3.09 5.00
N GLU A 266 -28.83 -4.00 4.29
CA GLU A 266 -29.32 -4.51 3.01
C GLU A 266 -29.95 -5.89 3.11
N LEU A 267 -29.23 -6.90 3.63
CA LEU A 267 -29.69 -8.29 3.59
C LEU A 267 -31.00 -8.51 4.34
N LYS A 268 -31.17 -7.90 5.51
CA LYS A 268 -32.46 -7.96 6.22
C LYS A 268 -33.60 -7.26 5.48
N GLY A 269 -33.30 -6.19 4.75
CA GLY A 269 -34.26 -5.51 3.89
C GLY A 269 -34.75 -6.43 2.78
N MET A 270 -33.84 -7.07 2.04
CA MET A 270 -34.16 -8.04 0.99
C MET A 270 -34.96 -9.25 1.56
N ALA A 271 -34.55 -9.77 2.71
CA ALA A 271 -35.24 -10.88 3.36
C ALA A 271 -36.67 -10.50 3.78
N LYS A 272 -36.87 -9.30 4.33
CA LYS A 272 -38.22 -8.81 4.68
C LYS A 272 -39.13 -8.63 3.47
N ARG A 273 -38.60 -8.27 2.32
CA ARG A 273 -39.33 -8.17 1.04
C ARG A 273 -39.55 -9.53 0.39
N GLY A 274 -39.05 -10.63 0.97
CA GLY A 274 -39.16 -11.99 0.42
C GLY A 274 -38.28 -12.21 -0.83
N GLU A 275 -37.35 -11.32 -1.09
CA GLU A 275 -36.44 -11.42 -2.25
C GLU A 275 -35.42 -12.56 -2.08
N LEU A 276 -35.00 -12.84 -0.84
CA LEU A 276 -34.13 -13.97 -0.49
C LEU A 276 -34.41 -14.43 0.94
N GLY A 277 -33.94 -15.65 1.28
CA GLY A 277 -33.86 -16.11 2.66
C GLY A 277 -32.49 -15.73 3.26
N LEU A 278 -32.51 -15.33 4.53
CA LEU A 278 -31.32 -15.02 5.32
C LEU A 278 -31.33 -15.81 6.62
N CYS A 279 -30.29 -16.60 6.88
CA CYS A 279 -30.13 -17.36 8.10
C CYS A 279 -28.72 -17.17 8.68
N ASP A 280 -28.64 -16.91 9.99
CA ASP A 280 -27.39 -16.87 10.75
C ASP A 280 -26.85 -18.28 10.98
N LEU A 281 -25.64 -18.56 10.58
CA LEU A 281 -24.97 -19.85 10.73
C LEU A 281 -23.81 -19.82 11.74
N SER A 282 -23.67 -18.75 12.54
CA SER A 282 -22.61 -18.63 13.54
C SER A 282 -22.62 -19.79 14.54
N HIS A 283 -23.76 -20.41 14.78
CA HIS A 283 -23.89 -21.58 15.65
C HIS A 283 -23.25 -22.86 15.07
N LEU A 284 -23.04 -22.93 13.75
CA LEU A 284 -22.38 -24.04 13.06
C LEU A 284 -20.91 -23.73 12.80
N PHE A 285 -20.63 -22.57 12.26
CA PHE A 285 -19.32 -22.21 11.74
C PHE A 285 -18.57 -21.20 12.62
N GLY A 286 -19.23 -20.54 13.59
CA GLY A 286 -18.67 -19.38 14.30
C GLY A 286 -18.66 -18.13 13.43
N ASP A 287 -17.93 -17.12 13.89
CA ASP A 287 -17.72 -15.86 13.16
C ASP A 287 -16.31 -15.84 12.52
N GLU A 288 -16.22 -15.29 11.35
CA GLU A 288 -14.93 -14.98 10.71
C GLU A 288 -14.32 -13.75 11.38
N LYS A 289 -13.14 -13.90 11.99
CA LYS A 289 -12.43 -12.79 12.64
C LYS A 289 -11.72 -11.93 11.60
N VAL A 290 -11.84 -10.61 11.73
CA VAL A 290 -11.16 -9.63 10.88
C VAL A 290 -10.16 -8.86 11.72
N PHE A 291 -8.96 -8.69 11.18
CA PHE A 291 -7.82 -8.06 11.84
C PHE A 291 -7.37 -6.81 11.08
N PHE A 292 -6.95 -5.82 11.85
CA PHE A 292 -6.19 -4.67 11.38
C PHE A 292 -4.70 -5.02 11.50
N ALA A 293 -4.00 -5.10 10.39
CA ALA A 293 -2.60 -5.47 10.35
C ALA A 293 -1.73 -4.34 9.80
N THR A 294 -0.55 -4.14 10.41
CA THR A 294 0.49 -3.21 9.99
C THR A 294 1.85 -3.87 10.15
N ARG A 295 2.88 -3.34 9.51
CA ARG A 295 4.27 -3.71 9.83
C ARG A 295 4.74 -2.99 11.09
N PRO A 296 5.64 -3.60 11.88
CA PRO A 296 6.37 -2.88 12.91
C PRO A 296 7.14 -1.72 12.30
N THR A 297 6.91 -0.51 12.77
CA THR A 297 7.66 0.66 12.32
C THR A 297 8.13 1.47 13.52
N ARG A 298 9.35 2.04 13.41
CA ARG A 298 9.88 2.98 14.41
C ARG A 298 9.35 4.40 14.19
N VAL A 299 8.85 4.68 12.99
CA VAL A 299 8.32 6.00 12.64
C VAL A 299 6.81 6.01 12.87
N ARG A 300 6.39 6.81 13.85
CA ARG A 300 4.97 6.97 14.15
C ARG A 300 4.24 7.67 13.00
N GLN A 301 3.11 7.12 12.59
CA GLN A 301 2.24 7.67 11.55
C GLN A 301 0.87 7.98 12.16
N PRO A 302 0.62 9.23 12.57
CA PRO A 302 -0.59 9.61 13.32
C PRO A 302 -1.90 9.21 12.64
N HIS A 303 -1.96 9.31 11.31
CA HIS A 303 -3.14 8.92 10.53
C HIS A 303 -3.42 7.41 10.56
N ILE A 304 -2.38 6.54 10.62
CA ILE A 304 -2.57 5.09 10.78
C ILE A 304 -3.04 4.77 12.20
N ASP A 305 -2.46 5.43 13.21
CA ASP A 305 -2.87 5.27 14.62
C ASP A 305 -4.34 5.70 14.82
N ASP A 306 -4.76 6.79 14.15
CA ASP A 306 -6.14 7.26 14.20
C ASP A 306 -7.08 6.30 13.49
N LEU A 307 -6.74 5.80 12.29
CA LEU A 307 -7.53 4.79 11.61
C LEU A 307 -7.68 3.53 12.46
N ARG A 308 -6.61 3.08 13.10
CA ARG A 308 -6.67 1.93 14.01
C ARG A 308 -7.64 2.18 15.17
N ARG A 309 -7.59 3.36 15.81
CA ARG A 309 -8.52 3.72 16.90
C ARG A 309 -9.97 3.74 16.44
N LEU A 310 -10.23 4.28 15.24
CA LEU A 310 -11.57 4.36 14.67
C LEU A 310 -12.15 2.97 14.34
N LEU A 311 -11.32 2.05 13.87
CA LEU A 311 -11.77 0.70 13.46
C LEU A 311 -11.75 -0.33 14.59
N CYS A 312 -10.81 -0.23 15.53
CA CYS A 312 -10.62 -1.22 16.58
C CYS A 312 -11.12 -0.75 17.97
N GLY A 313 -11.55 0.51 18.10
CA GLY A 313 -12.11 1.04 19.37
C GLY A 313 -11.07 1.21 20.48
N ARG A 314 -9.76 1.27 20.17
CA ARG A 314 -8.67 1.42 21.14
C ARG A 314 -7.58 2.35 20.63
#